data_966f17a834226350542f5a5fb3d33fc7
#
_entry.id   966f17a834226350542f5a5fb3d33fc7
#
_cell.length_a   1.000
_cell.length_b   1.000
_cell.length_c   1.000
_cell.angle_alpha   90.00
_cell.angle_beta   90.00
_cell.angle_gamma   90.00
#
_symmetry.space_group_name_H-M   'P 1'
#
loop_
_entity.id
_entity.type
_entity.pdbx_description
1 polymer ?
#
loop_
_entity_poly.entity_id
_entity_poly.type
_entity_poly.pdbx_seq_one_letter_code
_entity_poly.pdbx_strand_id
1 'polypeptide(L)'
;MKLRVLFLVFLAALLPVVEPVRAQRADVGSAEWIADGVRLYRLDDEALLDPPGHVAVHALRLDPRLVRLEVALAEDRSPAREGVLSIAHRRHAIAAVNGGFFALENGAPVGILKSGGRLIGGISRPRGAVAMTSKGALLFDRVTVTSTAGVPLFEPRLGSRPVEWASAPDIVSGAGLLLRDGRELTDWTAEQLSSGFETTRHPRTMIGVDRDGDVWLVTVDGRQPWLSLGMTFAELQRLARRLGLHSALNLDGGGSTTMVVQGGWIVNHPSDDTGPRKVSDAIVVLPRR
;
A
#
# COMPACT_ATOMS: atom_id res chain seq x y z
N MET A 1 29.78 57.62 -52.01
CA MET A 1 28.95 57.27 -50.81
C MET A 1 28.57 55.78 -50.94
N LYS A 2 29.31 54.86 -50.27
CA LYS A 2 29.13 53.42 -50.44
C LYS A 2 28.35 52.90 -49.19
N LEU A 3 27.13 52.42 -49.43
CA LEU A 3 26.24 51.85 -48.40
C LEU A 3 26.71 50.41 -48.13
N ARG A 4 27.13 50.13 -46.87
CA ARG A 4 27.45 48.79 -46.43
C ARG A 4 26.18 48.18 -45.78
N VAL A 5 25.63 47.13 -46.38
CA VAL A 5 24.55 46.35 -45.85
C VAL A 5 25.16 45.29 -44.92
N LEU A 6 24.78 45.33 -43.64
CA LEU A 6 25.23 44.38 -42.64
C LEU A 6 24.20 43.22 -42.62
N PHE A 7 24.59 42.00 -43.00
CA PHE A 7 23.79 40.79 -42.87
C PHE A 7 23.97 40.26 -41.45
N LEU A 8 22.93 40.31 -40.63
CA LEU A 8 22.85 39.58 -39.34
C LEU A 8 22.41 38.15 -39.64
N VAL A 9 23.32 37.19 -39.43
CA VAL A 9 23.00 35.76 -39.45
C VAL A 9 22.48 35.35 -38.05
N PHE A 10 21.18 35.05 -37.94
CA PHE A 10 20.61 34.45 -36.75
C PHE A 10 20.96 32.96 -36.70
N LEU A 11 21.88 32.59 -35.83
CA LEU A 11 22.19 31.18 -35.51
C LEU A 11 21.13 30.67 -34.54
N ALA A 12 20.13 29.96 -35.04
CA ALA A 12 19.14 29.27 -34.20
C ALA A 12 19.83 28.06 -33.52
N ALA A 13 20.11 28.15 -32.23
CA ALA A 13 20.60 27.04 -31.45
C ALA A 13 19.46 26.02 -31.27
N LEU A 14 19.54 24.88 -31.94
CA LEU A 14 18.72 23.71 -31.70
C LEU A 14 19.12 23.14 -30.32
N LEU A 15 18.32 23.43 -29.31
CA LEU A 15 18.41 22.73 -28.04
C LEU A 15 17.93 21.28 -28.24
N PRO A 16 18.69 20.26 -27.80
CA PRO A 16 18.21 18.87 -27.86
C PRO A 16 16.96 18.75 -27.02
N VAL A 17 15.88 18.28 -27.63
CA VAL A 17 14.69 17.82 -26.90
C VAL A 17 15.11 16.58 -26.10
N VAL A 18 15.35 16.76 -24.81
CA VAL A 18 15.54 15.63 -23.89
C VAL A 18 14.19 14.97 -23.74
N GLU A 19 13.95 13.88 -24.48
CA GLU A 19 12.80 13.03 -24.21
C GLU A 19 12.90 12.57 -22.77
N PRO A 20 11.79 12.63 -21.99
CA PRO A 20 11.79 12.09 -20.63
C PRO A 20 12.12 10.60 -20.74
N VAL A 21 13.22 10.18 -20.10
CA VAL A 21 13.57 8.77 -19.94
C VAL A 21 12.37 8.10 -19.28
N ARG A 22 11.59 7.40 -20.11
CA ARG A 22 10.48 6.57 -19.63
C ARG A 22 11.12 5.55 -18.68
N ALA A 23 10.82 5.66 -17.39
CA ALA A 23 11.33 4.73 -16.40
C ALA A 23 11.07 3.32 -16.92
N GLN A 24 12.14 2.53 -17.03
CA GLN A 24 12.06 1.16 -17.53
C GLN A 24 11.06 0.43 -16.63
N ARG A 25 9.90 0.06 -17.19
CA ARG A 25 8.87 -0.68 -16.43
C ARG A 25 9.54 -1.93 -15.89
N ALA A 26 9.44 -2.14 -14.57
CA ALA A 26 9.93 -3.35 -13.95
C ALA A 26 9.31 -4.55 -14.69
N ASP A 27 10.14 -5.49 -15.11
CA ASP A 27 9.66 -6.77 -15.64
C ASP A 27 9.12 -7.58 -14.46
N VAL A 28 7.81 -7.49 -14.27
CA VAL A 28 7.08 -8.20 -13.21
C VAL A 28 6.32 -9.41 -13.76
N GLY A 29 6.66 -9.83 -14.98
CA GLY A 29 6.01 -10.97 -15.63
C GLY A 29 4.65 -10.64 -16.28
N SER A 30 3.89 -11.68 -16.61
CA SER A 30 2.59 -11.55 -17.28
C SER A 30 1.51 -11.11 -16.30
N ALA A 31 0.66 -10.17 -16.75
CA ALA A 31 -0.48 -9.69 -15.99
C ALA A 31 -1.76 -10.45 -16.38
N GLU A 32 -2.50 -10.91 -15.38
CA GLU A 32 -3.87 -11.39 -15.55
C GLU A 32 -4.84 -10.20 -15.47
N TRP A 33 -5.76 -10.09 -16.41
CA TRP A 33 -6.81 -9.08 -16.36
C TRP A 33 -7.90 -9.49 -15.36
N ILE A 34 -8.21 -8.65 -14.42
CA ILE A 34 -9.29 -8.88 -13.43
C ILE A 34 -10.52 -8.02 -13.78
N ALA A 35 -10.30 -6.73 -14.01
CA ALA A 35 -11.33 -5.77 -14.38
C ALA A 35 -10.66 -4.54 -15.03
N ASP A 36 -11.46 -3.59 -15.50
CA ASP A 36 -10.96 -2.31 -15.99
C ASP A 36 -10.19 -1.59 -14.87
N GLY A 37 -8.94 -1.25 -15.16
CA GLY A 37 -8.03 -0.64 -14.19
C GLY A 37 -7.43 -1.59 -13.16
N VAL A 38 -7.66 -2.92 -13.24
CA VAL A 38 -7.16 -3.91 -12.29
C VAL A 38 -6.42 -5.05 -12.99
N ARG A 39 -5.14 -5.24 -12.63
CA ARG A 39 -4.28 -6.32 -13.15
C ARG A 39 -3.66 -7.07 -11.97
N LEU A 40 -3.66 -8.40 -12.06
CA LEU A 40 -3.02 -9.28 -11.08
C LEU A 40 -1.72 -9.84 -11.66
N TYR A 41 -0.66 -9.77 -10.87
CA TYR A 41 0.64 -10.38 -11.13
C TYR A 41 0.93 -11.45 -10.08
N ARG A 42 1.59 -12.53 -10.48
CA ARG A 42 2.11 -13.56 -9.57
C ARG A 42 3.61 -13.66 -9.76
N LEU A 43 4.35 -13.64 -8.64
CA LEU A 43 5.81 -13.76 -8.64
C LEU A 43 6.20 -14.87 -7.67
N ASP A 44 7.14 -15.70 -8.10
CA ASP A 44 7.72 -16.83 -7.36
C ASP A 44 9.26 -16.83 -7.42
N ASP A 45 9.86 -15.66 -7.73
CA ASP A 45 11.31 -15.51 -7.87
C ASP A 45 12.00 -15.63 -6.51
N GLU A 46 12.63 -16.77 -6.28
CA GLU A 46 13.34 -17.09 -5.03
C GLU A 46 14.45 -16.07 -4.67
N ALA A 47 15.01 -15.37 -5.68
CA ALA A 47 16.02 -14.33 -5.48
C ALA A 47 15.47 -13.06 -4.78
N LEU A 48 14.16 -12.95 -4.59
CA LEU A 48 13.58 -11.92 -3.73
C LEU A 48 13.95 -12.12 -2.27
N LEU A 49 14.27 -13.34 -1.85
CA LEU A 49 14.69 -13.68 -0.50
C LEU A 49 16.22 -13.71 -0.36
N ASP A 50 16.71 -13.53 0.86
CA ASP A 50 18.13 -13.65 1.21
C ASP A 50 18.28 -14.37 2.57
N PRO A 51 18.76 -15.65 2.59
CA PRO A 51 19.10 -16.46 1.42
C PRO A 51 17.86 -16.82 0.56
N PRO A 52 18.06 -17.16 -0.74
CA PRO A 52 16.99 -17.56 -1.64
C PRO A 52 16.13 -18.71 -1.08
N GLY A 53 14.86 -18.74 -1.46
CA GLY A 53 13.93 -19.76 -1.01
C GLY A 53 12.51 -19.53 -1.55
N HIS A 54 11.64 -20.50 -1.35
CA HIS A 54 10.28 -20.45 -1.86
C HIS A 54 9.55 -19.19 -1.40
N VAL A 55 8.95 -18.50 -2.35
CA VAL A 55 8.14 -17.31 -2.14
C VAL A 55 6.98 -17.26 -3.12
N ALA A 56 5.80 -16.92 -2.63
CA ALA A 56 4.62 -16.68 -3.44
C ALA A 56 4.10 -15.27 -3.17
N VAL A 57 4.09 -14.45 -4.21
CA VAL A 57 3.65 -13.05 -4.17
C VAL A 57 2.48 -12.85 -5.12
N HIS A 58 1.46 -12.18 -4.64
CA HIS A 58 0.32 -11.75 -5.42
C HIS A 58 0.24 -10.22 -5.36
N ALA A 59 0.27 -9.56 -6.52
CA ALA A 59 0.29 -8.11 -6.60
C ALA A 59 -0.79 -7.59 -7.56
N LEU A 60 -1.68 -6.76 -7.05
CA LEU A 60 -2.66 -6.04 -7.86
C LEU A 60 -2.11 -4.66 -8.22
N ARG A 61 -2.06 -4.35 -9.50
CA ARG A 61 -1.83 -3.00 -10.02
C ARG A 61 -3.15 -2.36 -10.37
N LEU A 62 -3.38 -1.15 -9.86
CA LEU A 62 -4.65 -0.44 -9.93
C LEU A 62 -4.45 0.92 -10.58
N ASP A 63 -5.21 1.21 -11.63
CA ASP A 63 -5.28 2.52 -12.25
C ASP A 63 -6.25 3.43 -11.48
N PRO A 64 -5.75 4.44 -10.73
CA PRO A 64 -6.60 5.29 -9.91
C PRO A 64 -7.54 6.20 -10.70
N ARG A 65 -7.44 6.22 -12.02
CA ARG A 65 -8.41 6.92 -12.91
C ARG A 65 -9.67 6.08 -13.12
N LEU A 66 -9.58 4.76 -13.00
CA LEU A 66 -10.66 3.79 -13.26
C LEU A 66 -11.23 3.20 -11.99
N VAL A 67 -10.41 3.10 -10.93
CA VAL A 67 -10.84 2.56 -9.64
C VAL A 67 -10.53 3.53 -8.48
N ARG A 68 -11.18 3.31 -7.36
CA ARG A 68 -10.95 4.02 -6.11
C ARG A 68 -10.80 3.04 -4.96
N LEU A 69 -10.06 3.43 -3.93
CA LEU A 69 -9.88 2.65 -2.73
C LEU A 69 -10.68 3.26 -1.57
N GLU A 70 -11.20 2.40 -0.72
CA GLU A 70 -11.86 2.77 0.53
C GLU A 70 -11.42 1.83 1.65
N VAL A 71 -11.48 2.31 2.89
CA VAL A 71 -11.36 1.45 4.07
C VAL A 71 -12.77 1.00 4.48
N ALA A 72 -13.01 -0.30 4.41
CA ALA A 72 -14.26 -0.93 4.82
C ALA A 72 -14.10 -1.60 6.19
N LEU A 73 -14.94 -1.23 7.15
CA LEU A 73 -14.97 -1.85 8.47
C LEU A 73 -15.65 -3.22 8.42
N ALA A 74 -15.22 -4.12 9.28
CA ALA A 74 -15.94 -5.37 9.55
C ALA A 74 -17.37 -5.06 9.99
N GLU A 75 -18.36 -5.72 9.37
CA GLU A 75 -19.79 -5.55 9.69
C GLU A 75 -20.25 -4.06 9.74
N ASP A 76 -19.57 -3.18 9.00
CA ASP A 76 -19.75 -1.71 8.99
C ASP A 76 -19.66 -1.03 10.37
N ARG A 77 -19.02 -1.68 11.33
CA ARG A 77 -18.85 -1.21 12.72
C ARG A 77 -17.45 -1.50 13.29
N SER A 78 -17.15 -0.92 14.42
CA SER A 78 -15.94 -1.21 15.19
C SER A 78 -16.27 -1.09 16.70
N PRO A 79 -15.79 -2.01 17.53
CA PRO A 79 -14.98 -3.19 17.17
C PRO A 79 -15.83 -4.31 16.55
N ALA A 80 -15.26 -4.98 15.56
CA ALA A 80 -15.84 -6.17 14.93
C ALA A 80 -14.75 -6.93 14.16
N ARG A 81 -15.07 -8.17 13.70
CA ARG A 81 -14.19 -8.96 12.84
C ARG A 81 -14.99 -9.69 11.78
N GLU A 82 -14.56 -9.56 10.53
CA GLU A 82 -15.21 -10.17 9.36
C GLU A 82 -14.13 -10.70 8.41
N GLY A 83 -14.43 -11.75 7.62
CA GLY A 83 -13.52 -12.23 6.59
C GLY A 83 -13.40 -11.21 5.44
N VAL A 84 -12.19 -11.03 4.88
CA VAL A 84 -11.94 -10.09 3.76
C VAL A 84 -12.87 -10.40 2.58
N LEU A 85 -13.13 -11.68 2.28
CA LEU A 85 -14.07 -12.12 1.24
C LEU A 85 -15.50 -11.62 1.52
N SER A 86 -15.97 -11.73 2.76
CA SER A 86 -17.29 -11.24 3.16
C SER A 86 -17.41 -9.73 3.03
N ILE A 87 -16.37 -8.98 3.49
CA ILE A 87 -16.28 -7.52 3.32
C ILE A 87 -16.33 -7.15 1.84
N ALA A 88 -15.54 -7.83 0.99
CA ALA A 88 -15.50 -7.57 -0.45
C ALA A 88 -16.88 -7.79 -1.10
N HIS A 89 -17.57 -8.88 -0.78
CA HIS A 89 -18.92 -9.15 -1.29
C HIS A 89 -19.92 -8.09 -0.85
N ARG A 90 -19.95 -7.76 0.43
CA ARG A 90 -20.88 -6.75 0.99
C ARG A 90 -20.65 -5.36 0.39
N ARG A 91 -19.39 -5.03 0.07
CA ARG A 91 -19.02 -3.76 -0.56
C ARG A 91 -19.07 -3.79 -2.09
N HIS A 92 -19.44 -4.91 -2.71
CA HIS A 92 -19.41 -5.10 -4.17
C HIS A 92 -18.05 -4.72 -4.77
N ALA A 93 -16.97 -5.11 -4.09
CA ALA A 93 -15.62 -4.75 -4.46
C ALA A 93 -15.09 -5.60 -5.62
N ILE A 94 -14.30 -4.97 -6.51
CA ILE A 94 -13.53 -5.64 -7.57
C ILE A 94 -12.41 -6.47 -6.97
N ALA A 95 -11.80 -5.94 -5.89
CA ALA A 95 -10.75 -6.62 -5.13
C ALA A 95 -10.71 -6.08 -3.69
N ALA A 96 -10.09 -6.82 -2.80
CA ALA A 96 -9.84 -6.37 -1.44
C ALA A 96 -8.59 -7.04 -0.87
N VAL A 97 -7.94 -6.36 0.08
CA VAL A 97 -6.92 -6.93 0.96
C VAL A 97 -7.24 -6.57 2.41
N ASN A 98 -6.70 -7.35 3.37
CA ASN A 98 -6.78 -6.96 4.79
C ASN A 98 -6.13 -5.59 5.02
N GLY A 99 -6.59 -4.88 6.02
CA GLY A 99 -6.15 -3.53 6.34
C GLY A 99 -5.15 -3.47 7.50
N GLY A 100 -5.50 -2.70 8.55
CA GLY A 100 -4.63 -2.40 9.67
C GLY A 100 -4.55 -3.46 10.75
N PHE A 101 -3.67 -3.20 11.74
CA PHE A 101 -3.52 -4.06 12.92
C PHE A 101 -4.71 -3.88 13.88
N PHE A 102 -5.10 -4.96 14.52
CA PHE A 102 -6.22 -4.99 15.47
C PHE A 102 -5.98 -5.95 16.63
N ALA A 103 -6.71 -5.77 17.72
CA ALA A 103 -6.73 -6.68 18.85
C ALA A 103 -7.50 -7.96 18.48
N LEU A 104 -6.82 -9.10 18.55
CA LEU A 104 -7.38 -10.39 18.09
C LEU A 104 -8.62 -10.81 18.88
N GLU A 105 -8.72 -10.43 20.13
CA GLU A 105 -9.82 -10.79 21.02
C GLU A 105 -11.15 -10.15 20.65
N ASN A 106 -11.14 -8.91 20.15
CA ASN A 106 -12.38 -8.16 19.92
C ASN A 106 -12.47 -7.40 18.59
N GLY A 107 -11.34 -7.28 17.85
CA GLY A 107 -11.30 -6.54 16.57
C GLY A 107 -11.16 -5.03 16.72
N ALA A 108 -10.79 -4.53 17.91
CA ALA A 108 -10.51 -3.10 18.08
C ALA A 108 -9.22 -2.72 17.31
N PRO A 109 -9.20 -1.59 16.56
CA PRO A 109 -8.00 -1.18 15.82
C PRO A 109 -6.87 -0.81 16.79
N VAL A 110 -5.65 -1.25 16.46
CA VAL A 110 -4.41 -0.98 17.24
C VAL A 110 -3.61 0.14 16.59
N GLY A 111 -4.24 1.03 15.89
CA GLY A 111 -3.57 2.12 15.20
C GLY A 111 -4.55 3.16 14.68
N ILE A 112 -4.09 3.95 13.73
CA ILE A 112 -4.95 4.94 13.09
C ILE A 112 -5.86 4.21 12.11
N LEU A 113 -7.16 4.35 12.32
CA LEU A 113 -8.20 3.85 11.42
C LEU A 113 -9.25 4.93 11.24
N LYS A 114 -9.44 5.36 9.99
CA LYS A 114 -10.50 6.30 9.58
C LYS A 114 -11.22 5.71 8.39
N SER A 115 -12.55 5.70 8.42
CA SER A 115 -13.38 5.14 7.36
C SER A 115 -14.56 6.07 7.10
N GLY A 116 -14.77 6.46 5.83
CA GLY A 116 -15.84 7.35 5.41
C GLY A 116 -15.84 8.68 6.16
N GLY A 117 -14.68 9.25 6.46
CA GLY A 117 -14.52 10.51 7.20
C GLY A 117 -14.56 10.37 8.73
N ARG A 118 -14.97 9.22 9.28
CA ARG A 118 -15.06 8.98 10.72
C ARG A 118 -13.77 8.35 11.26
N LEU A 119 -13.12 9.01 12.22
CA LEU A 119 -11.99 8.44 12.96
C LEU A 119 -12.51 7.36 13.93
N ILE A 120 -12.00 6.15 13.80
CA ILE A 120 -12.37 4.97 14.59
C ILE A 120 -11.31 4.70 15.66
N GLY A 121 -10.04 4.71 15.25
CA GLY A 121 -8.89 4.50 16.12
C GLY A 121 -7.83 5.56 15.89
N GLY A 122 -7.11 5.87 16.95
CA GLY A 122 -5.98 6.79 16.93
C GLY A 122 -4.82 6.25 17.74
N ILE A 123 -3.64 6.83 17.57
CA ILE A 123 -2.45 6.42 18.29
C ILE A 123 -1.55 7.63 18.56
N SER A 124 -1.08 7.76 19.81
CA SER A 124 -0.20 8.85 20.25
C SER A 124 1.26 8.67 19.88
N ARG A 125 1.69 7.47 19.43
CA ARG A 125 3.03 7.22 18.93
C ARG A 125 3.05 7.27 17.40
N PRO A 126 4.18 7.64 16.75
CA PRO A 126 4.26 7.63 15.30
C PRO A 126 4.04 6.23 14.73
N ARG A 127 3.22 6.13 13.69
CA ARG A 127 3.00 4.90 12.93
C ARG A 127 3.05 5.21 11.44
N GLY A 128 3.65 4.32 10.67
CA GLY A 128 3.47 4.33 9.23
C GLY A 128 1.99 4.24 8.89
N ALA A 129 1.52 5.15 8.06
CA ALA A 129 0.11 5.21 7.66
C ALA A 129 -0.03 5.61 6.19
N VAL A 130 -1.15 5.21 5.60
CA VAL A 130 -1.59 5.66 4.29
C VAL A 130 -2.95 6.33 4.40
N ALA A 131 -3.09 7.51 3.79
CA ALA A 131 -4.36 8.20 3.64
C ALA A 131 -4.80 8.15 2.18
N MET A 132 -6.06 7.81 1.95
CA MET A 132 -6.73 7.80 0.65
C MET A 132 -7.51 9.10 0.54
N THR A 133 -7.08 10.00 -0.36
CA THR A 133 -7.73 11.30 -0.52
C THR A 133 -8.99 11.18 -1.37
N SER A 134 -9.91 12.13 -1.25
CA SER A 134 -11.11 12.22 -2.10
C SER A 134 -10.79 12.34 -3.59
N LYS A 135 -9.59 12.81 -3.94
CA LYS A 135 -9.11 12.89 -5.32
C LYS A 135 -8.52 11.57 -5.83
N GLY A 136 -8.35 10.56 -4.95
CA GLY A 136 -7.78 9.25 -5.25
C GLY A 136 -6.26 9.17 -5.14
N ALA A 137 -5.59 10.22 -4.69
CA ALA A 137 -4.17 10.16 -4.36
C ALA A 137 -3.95 9.47 -3.01
N LEU A 138 -2.83 8.78 -2.88
CA LEU A 138 -2.36 8.20 -1.63
C LEU A 138 -1.29 9.09 -0.99
N LEU A 139 -1.42 9.34 0.31
CA LEU A 139 -0.40 10.00 1.12
C LEU A 139 0.24 8.98 2.04
N PHE A 140 1.56 8.98 2.12
CA PHE A 140 2.32 8.10 3.01
C PHE A 140 3.12 8.94 4.00
N ASP A 141 3.01 8.67 5.29
CA ASP A 141 3.81 9.33 6.33
C ASP A 141 3.86 8.49 7.61
N ARG A 142 4.69 8.88 8.55
CA ARG A 142 4.58 8.47 9.95
C ARG A 142 3.71 9.48 10.67
N VAL A 143 2.58 9.05 11.20
CA VAL A 143 1.56 9.95 11.75
C VAL A 143 1.26 9.58 13.20
N THR A 144 1.10 10.58 14.05
CA THR A 144 0.40 10.47 15.33
C THR A 144 -0.97 11.11 15.21
N VAL A 145 -1.92 10.59 15.99
CA VAL A 145 -3.23 11.21 16.15
C VAL A 145 -3.50 11.42 17.62
N THR A 146 -3.58 12.67 18.02
CA THR A 146 -3.97 13.09 19.36
C THR A 146 -5.32 13.77 19.31
N SER A 147 -5.87 14.19 20.45
CA SER A 147 -7.13 14.91 20.51
C SER A 147 -6.98 16.12 21.41
N THR A 148 -7.42 17.26 20.91
CA THR A 148 -7.52 18.49 21.71
C THR A 148 -8.97 18.94 21.70
N ALA A 149 -9.59 19.04 22.88
CA ALA A 149 -11.00 19.36 23.05
C ALA A 149 -11.96 18.51 22.17
N GLY A 150 -11.64 17.21 22.03
CA GLY A 150 -12.45 16.29 21.22
C GLY A 150 -12.21 16.36 19.70
N VAL A 151 -11.34 17.25 19.23
CA VAL A 151 -10.98 17.40 17.82
C VAL A 151 -9.70 16.58 17.53
N PRO A 152 -9.72 15.64 16.56
CA PRO A 152 -8.52 14.92 16.17
C PRO A 152 -7.45 15.84 15.58
N LEU A 153 -6.23 15.70 16.08
CA LEU A 153 -5.06 16.39 15.57
C LEU A 153 -4.12 15.37 14.93
N PHE A 154 -3.94 15.48 13.62
CA PHE A 154 -3.01 14.65 12.85
C PHE A 154 -1.64 15.32 12.78
N GLU A 155 -0.60 14.60 13.15
CA GLU A 155 0.77 15.11 13.15
C GLU A 155 1.66 14.17 12.29
N PRO A 156 1.77 14.45 10.99
CA PRO A 156 2.73 13.76 10.12
C PRO A 156 4.17 14.20 10.47
N ARG A 157 5.12 13.26 10.41
CA ARG A 157 6.51 13.45 10.86
C ARG A 157 7.52 13.58 9.73
N LEU A 158 7.13 13.29 8.49
CA LEU A 158 8.02 13.24 7.33
C LEU A 158 7.69 14.28 6.25
N GLY A 159 6.87 15.29 6.59
CA GLY A 159 6.68 16.48 5.76
C GLY A 159 5.33 16.59 5.02
N SER A 160 4.41 15.62 5.17
CA SER A 160 3.02 15.81 4.71
C SER A 160 2.33 16.91 5.53
N ARG A 161 1.29 17.51 4.95
CA ARG A 161 0.56 18.57 5.66
C ARG A 161 -0.55 17.99 6.52
N PRO A 162 -0.69 18.39 7.80
CA PRO A 162 -1.73 17.89 8.70
C PRO A 162 -3.16 17.99 8.13
N VAL A 163 -3.46 19.06 7.41
CA VAL A 163 -4.78 19.29 6.80
C VAL A 163 -5.14 18.24 5.74
N GLU A 164 -4.16 17.67 5.05
CA GLU A 164 -4.40 16.63 4.05
C GLU A 164 -4.83 15.33 4.73
N TRP A 165 -4.25 14.99 5.88
CA TRP A 165 -4.62 13.84 6.70
C TRP A 165 -5.98 14.04 7.34
N ALA A 166 -6.24 15.24 7.88
CA ALA A 166 -7.54 15.57 8.48
C ALA A 166 -8.68 15.51 7.47
N SER A 167 -8.45 15.93 6.22
CA SER A 167 -9.46 15.94 5.16
C SER A 167 -9.63 14.60 4.41
N ALA A 168 -8.67 13.69 4.51
CA ALA A 168 -8.79 12.38 3.86
C ALA A 168 -9.97 11.59 4.44
N PRO A 169 -10.84 11.01 3.60
CA PRO A 169 -11.97 10.20 4.08
C PRO A 169 -11.52 8.89 4.73
N ASP A 170 -10.45 8.29 4.24
CA ASP A 170 -10.00 6.98 4.67
C ASP A 170 -8.51 7.02 5.01
N ILE A 171 -8.17 6.44 6.16
CA ILE A 171 -6.78 6.30 6.64
C ILE A 171 -6.65 4.94 7.31
N VAL A 172 -5.57 4.24 7.00
CA VAL A 172 -5.18 3.03 7.72
C VAL A 172 -3.70 3.10 8.09
N SER A 173 -3.37 2.77 9.33
CA SER A 173 -1.98 2.62 9.72
C SER A 173 -1.53 1.17 9.62
N GLY A 174 -0.29 1.03 9.24
CA GLY A 174 0.42 -0.24 9.24
C GLY A 174 1.50 -0.30 10.33
N ALA A 175 2.54 -1.06 10.04
CA ALA A 175 3.75 -1.15 10.84
C ALA A 175 4.94 -1.33 9.88
N GLY A 176 5.79 -0.31 9.82
CA GLY A 176 6.90 -0.22 8.88
C GLY A 176 6.52 0.51 7.59
N LEU A 177 6.68 1.83 7.60
CA LEU A 177 6.75 2.61 6.37
C LEU A 177 8.06 2.23 5.69
N LEU A 178 7.97 1.51 4.54
CA LEU A 178 9.12 0.87 3.89
C LEU A 178 9.85 1.80 2.93
N LEU A 179 9.06 2.48 2.08
CA LEU A 179 9.55 3.44 1.10
C LEU A 179 8.77 4.74 1.22
N ARG A 180 9.44 5.86 1.03
CA ARG A 180 8.80 7.16 0.89
C ARG A 180 9.56 8.03 -0.10
N ASP A 181 8.84 8.53 -1.10
CA ASP A 181 9.38 9.41 -2.14
C ASP A 181 10.66 8.84 -2.79
N GLY A 182 10.67 7.51 -3.05
CA GLY A 182 11.77 6.76 -3.64
C GLY A 182 12.91 6.42 -2.69
N ARG A 183 12.82 6.77 -1.39
CA ARG A 183 13.83 6.49 -0.38
C ARG A 183 13.39 5.33 0.51
N GLU A 184 14.31 4.42 0.80
CA GLU A 184 14.11 3.37 1.80
C GLU A 184 14.17 3.96 3.20
N LEU A 185 13.27 3.51 4.05
CA LEU A 185 13.30 3.80 5.48
C LEU A 185 13.77 2.54 6.19
N THR A 186 14.84 2.65 6.96
CA THR A 186 15.48 1.53 7.67
C THR A 186 15.40 1.66 9.19
N ASP A 187 14.90 2.78 9.69
CA ASP A 187 14.68 3.02 11.10
C ASP A 187 13.18 3.08 11.42
N TRP A 188 12.69 2.09 12.14
CA TRP A 188 11.31 2.00 12.63
C TRP A 188 11.21 2.11 14.15
N THR A 189 12.27 2.55 14.83
CA THR A 189 12.33 2.69 16.29
C THR A 189 11.15 3.50 16.82
N ALA A 190 10.82 4.62 16.16
CA ALA A 190 9.68 5.46 16.53
C ALA A 190 8.33 4.74 16.43
N GLU A 191 8.21 3.72 15.58
CA GLU A 191 6.98 2.94 15.40
C GLU A 191 6.79 1.88 16.50
N GLN A 192 7.83 1.63 17.33
CA GLN A 192 7.81 0.68 18.45
C GLN A 192 7.28 -0.69 18.02
N LEU A 193 7.92 -1.27 17.02
CA LEU A 193 7.59 -2.62 16.56
C LEU A 193 8.00 -3.65 17.62
N SER A 194 7.35 -4.80 17.64
CA SER A 194 7.80 -5.91 18.47
C SER A 194 9.17 -6.40 18.03
N SER A 195 9.99 -6.87 18.96
CA SER A 195 11.34 -7.36 18.68
C SER A 195 11.34 -8.41 17.56
N GLY A 196 12.19 -8.23 16.58
CA GLY A 196 12.35 -9.12 15.44
C GLY A 196 11.25 -9.05 14.39
N PHE A 197 10.26 -8.18 14.55
CA PHE A 197 9.16 -8.08 13.59
C PHE A 197 9.63 -7.73 12.18
N GLU A 198 10.61 -6.85 12.06
CA GLU A 198 11.20 -6.40 10.80
C GLU A 198 12.18 -7.43 10.20
N THR A 199 12.82 -8.25 11.03
CA THR A 199 13.87 -9.19 10.62
C THR A 199 13.38 -10.63 10.46
N THR A 200 12.19 -10.95 10.95
CA THR A 200 11.58 -12.28 10.81
C THR A 200 10.71 -12.35 9.55
N ARG A 201 10.82 -13.44 8.81
CA ARG A 201 9.95 -13.73 7.68
C ARG A 201 8.54 -14.06 8.14
N HIS A 202 7.57 -13.31 7.65
CA HIS A 202 6.14 -13.48 7.90
C HIS A 202 5.36 -13.38 6.60
N PRO A 203 4.13 -13.91 6.52
CA PRO A 203 3.17 -13.44 5.52
C PRO A 203 3.02 -11.93 5.65
N ARG A 204 2.98 -11.23 4.53
CA ARG A 204 2.94 -9.76 4.50
C ARG A 204 1.82 -9.25 3.61
N THR A 205 1.26 -8.12 3.97
CA THR A 205 0.40 -7.32 3.12
C THR A 205 1.01 -5.93 2.98
N MET A 206 1.09 -5.42 1.76
CA MET A 206 1.70 -4.12 1.49
C MET A 206 0.79 -3.31 0.56
N ILE A 207 0.72 -2.00 0.81
CA ILE A 207 0.15 -1.03 -0.12
C ILE A 207 1.26 -0.09 -0.57
N GLY A 208 1.28 0.26 -1.86
CA GLY A 208 2.25 1.21 -2.41
C GLY A 208 1.71 1.97 -3.60
N VAL A 209 2.49 2.93 -4.06
CA VAL A 209 2.24 3.72 -5.27
C VAL A 209 3.53 3.79 -6.07
N ASP A 210 3.44 3.61 -7.39
CA ASP A 210 4.56 3.78 -8.29
C ASP A 210 4.70 5.24 -8.77
N ARG A 211 5.72 5.53 -9.59
CA ARG A 211 5.96 6.88 -10.10
C ARG A 211 4.93 7.35 -11.12
N ASP A 212 4.20 6.43 -11.75
CA ASP A 212 3.12 6.74 -12.69
C ASP A 212 1.81 7.06 -11.94
N GLY A 213 1.78 6.84 -10.62
CA GLY A 213 0.64 7.05 -9.74
C GLY A 213 -0.28 5.85 -9.64
N ASP A 214 0.07 4.71 -10.26
CA ASP A 214 -0.70 3.48 -10.10
C ASP A 214 -0.50 2.91 -8.69
N VAL A 215 -1.59 2.42 -8.12
CA VAL A 215 -1.59 1.86 -6.78
C VAL A 215 -1.34 0.36 -6.84
N TRP A 216 -0.56 -0.13 -5.88
CA TRP A 216 -0.25 -1.55 -5.75
C TRP A 216 -0.73 -2.07 -4.40
N LEU A 217 -1.50 -3.17 -4.44
CA LEU A 217 -1.84 -3.98 -3.27
C LEU A 217 -1.12 -5.32 -3.42
N VAL A 218 -0.33 -5.69 -2.42
CA VAL A 218 0.55 -6.85 -2.50
C VAL A 218 0.34 -7.75 -1.30
N THR A 219 0.22 -9.05 -1.52
CA THR A 219 0.30 -10.08 -0.48
C THR A 219 1.49 -10.99 -0.76
N VAL A 220 2.19 -11.36 0.29
CA VAL A 220 3.25 -12.37 0.30
C VAL A 220 2.79 -13.48 1.22
N ASP A 221 2.65 -14.69 0.70
CA ASP A 221 2.36 -15.86 1.52
C ASP A 221 3.56 -16.18 2.43
N GLY A 222 3.35 -16.96 3.46
CA GLY A 222 4.45 -17.32 4.37
C GLY A 222 4.04 -18.35 5.40
N ARG A 223 5.00 -18.78 6.24
CA ARG A 223 4.83 -19.85 7.24
C ARG A 223 4.48 -21.21 6.63
N GLN A 224 4.69 -21.35 5.34
CA GLN A 224 4.43 -22.58 4.58
C GLN A 224 5.71 -22.90 3.78
N PRO A 225 6.71 -23.58 4.36
CA PRO A 225 8.04 -23.72 3.79
C PRO A 225 8.10 -24.32 2.37
N TRP A 226 7.13 -25.17 2.03
CA TRP A 226 7.01 -25.76 0.68
C TRP A 226 6.38 -24.85 -0.36
N LEU A 227 5.74 -23.72 0.08
CA LEU A 227 5.08 -22.77 -0.79
C LEU A 227 5.73 -21.39 -0.70
N SER A 228 5.85 -20.87 0.52
CA SER A 228 6.38 -19.55 0.77
C SER A 228 6.87 -19.40 2.20
N LEU A 229 8.08 -18.90 2.36
CA LEU A 229 8.67 -18.60 3.68
C LEU A 229 8.13 -17.31 4.29
N GLY A 230 7.61 -16.41 3.46
CA GLY A 230 7.29 -15.03 3.82
C GLY A 230 8.49 -14.09 3.61
N MET A 231 8.37 -12.84 4.08
CA MET A 231 9.40 -11.82 3.89
C MET A 231 9.71 -11.06 5.17
N THR A 232 10.99 -10.70 5.36
CA THR A 232 11.47 -9.63 6.23
C THR A 232 11.12 -8.25 5.63
N PHE A 233 11.33 -7.17 6.36
CA PHE A 233 11.15 -5.83 5.80
C PHE A 233 12.16 -5.50 4.71
N ALA A 234 13.41 -5.92 4.85
CA ALA A 234 14.43 -5.73 3.82
C ALA A 234 14.07 -6.44 2.50
N GLU A 235 13.55 -7.67 2.58
CA GLU A 235 13.07 -8.41 1.42
C GLU A 235 11.81 -7.77 0.81
N LEU A 236 10.90 -7.27 1.65
CA LEU A 236 9.70 -6.56 1.20
C LEU A 236 10.05 -5.21 0.53
N GLN A 237 11.09 -4.51 1.00
CA GLN A 237 11.65 -3.32 0.32
C GLN A 237 12.25 -3.68 -1.03
N ARG A 238 12.96 -4.81 -1.13
CA ARG A 238 13.49 -5.32 -2.41
C ARG A 238 12.36 -5.61 -3.40
N LEU A 239 11.29 -6.26 -2.93
CA LEU A 239 10.08 -6.47 -3.72
C LEU A 239 9.44 -5.14 -4.16
N ALA A 240 9.28 -4.20 -3.25
CA ALA A 240 8.70 -2.88 -3.56
C ALA A 240 9.48 -2.16 -4.66
N ARG A 241 10.83 -2.20 -4.62
CA ARG A 241 11.68 -1.67 -5.69
C ARG A 241 11.51 -2.43 -7.01
N ARG A 242 11.42 -3.76 -6.95
CA ARG A 242 11.18 -4.60 -8.13
C ARG A 242 9.87 -4.25 -8.81
N LEU A 243 8.84 -3.90 -8.04
CA LEU A 243 7.55 -3.43 -8.54
C LEU A 243 7.59 -1.95 -9.00
N GLY A 244 8.71 -1.24 -8.82
CA GLY A 244 8.84 0.17 -9.18
C GLY A 244 8.14 1.14 -8.22
N LEU A 245 7.86 0.71 -6.98
CA LEU A 245 7.16 1.54 -6.03
C LEU A 245 7.99 2.75 -5.60
N HIS A 246 7.33 3.88 -5.50
CA HIS A 246 7.88 5.15 -5.02
C HIS A 246 7.63 5.35 -3.53
N SER A 247 6.46 4.88 -3.04
CA SER A 247 6.16 4.82 -1.61
C SER A 247 5.45 3.51 -1.31
N ALA A 248 5.72 2.92 -0.12
CA ALA A 248 5.17 1.63 0.28
C ALA A 248 5.07 1.51 1.80
N LEU A 249 3.97 0.92 2.27
CA LEU A 249 3.66 0.67 3.67
C LEU A 249 3.32 -0.81 3.87
N ASN A 250 3.95 -1.45 4.86
CA ASN A 250 3.53 -2.76 5.34
C ASN A 250 2.29 -2.61 6.23
N LEU A 251 1.22 -3.34 5.90
CA LEU A 251 -0.04 -3.44 6.64
C LEU A 251 0.01 -4.61 7.64
N ASP A 252 -1.15 -5.00 8.20
CA ASP A 252 -1.22 -6.23 8.99
C ASP A 252 -0.91 -7.46 8.13
N GLY A 253 -0.27 -8.43 8.75
CA GLY A 253 0.26 -9.61 8.09
C GLY A 253 -0.08 -10.91 8.82
N GLY A 254 0.79 -11.91 8.67
CA GLY A 254 0.57 -13.22 9.28
C GLY A 254 -0.72 -13.86 8.80
N GLY A 255 -1.53 -14.39 9.73
CA GLY A 255 -2.81 -15.01 9.40
C GLY A 255 -3.86 -14.07 8.81
N SER A 256 -3.68 -12.73 8.94
CA SER A 256 -4.56 -11.73 8.34
C SER A 256 -4.32 -11.55 6.84
N THR A 257 -3.14 -11.92 6.33
CA THR A 257 -2.76 -11.74 4.91
C THR A 257 -3.76 -12.44 3.99
N THR A 258 -4.61 -11.66 3.34
CA THR A 258 -5.66 -12.16 2.46
C THR A 258 -5.89 -11.18 1.31
N MET A 259 -5.86 -11.68 0.08
CA MET A 259 -6.22 -10.92 -1.12
C MET A 259 -7.39 -11.61 -1.82
N VAL A 260 -8.40 -10.83 -2.15
CA VAL A 260 -9.62 -11.28 -2.84
C VAL A 260 -9.76 -10.51 -4.15
N VAL A 261 -10.19 -11.20 -5.20
CA VAL A 261 -10.57 -10.58 -6.47
C VAL A 261 -12.03 -10.91 -6.83
N GLN A 262 -12.59 -10.16 -7.78
CA GLN A 262 -13.94 -10.34 -8.29
C GLN A 262 -14.20 -11.82 -8.64
N GLY A 263 -15.41 -12.28 -8.34
CA GLY A 263 -15.78 -13.71 -8.48
C GLY A 263 -15.64 -14.50 -7.17
N GLY A 264 -15.17 -13.86 -6.08
CA GLY A 264 -15.10 -14.50 -4.75
C GLY A 264 -13.87 -15.38 -4.55
N TRP A 265 -12.81 -15.13 -5.31
CA TRP A 265 -11.57 -15.91 -5.19
C TRP A 265 -10.57 -15.25 -4.23
N ILE A 266 -10.12 -16.02 -3.24
CA ILE A 266 -8.92 -15.70 -2.48
C ILE A 266 -7.74 -16.17 -3.32
N VAL A 267 -6.87 -15.23 -3.72
CA VAL A 267 -5.80 -15.52 -4.68
C VAL A 267 -4.48 -15.93 -4.04
N ASN A 268 -4.32 -15.66 -2.76
CA ASN A 268 -3.17 -16.07 -1.95
C ASN A 268 -3.51 -17.26 -1.05
N HIS A 269 -2.53 -17.76 -0.27
CA HIS A 269 -2.70 -18.90 0.64
C HIS A 269 -2.57 -18.41 2.10
N PRO A 270 -3.68 -18.08 2.79
CA PRO A 270 -3.66 -17.68 4.18
C PRO A 270 -3.01 -18.73 5.09
N SER A 271 -2.19 -18.28 6.04
CA SER A 271 -1.29 -19.15 6.81
C SER A 271 -1.91 -19.78 8.06
N ASP A 272 -3.12 -19.40 8.48
CA ASP A 272 -3.77 -19.99 9.64
C ASP A 272 -4.45 -21.30 9.25
N ASP A 273 -4.30 -22.36 10.07
CA ASP A 273 -4.84 -23.69 9.79
C ASP A 273 -6.37 -23.73 9.64
N THR A 274 -7.05 -22.73 10.22
CA THR A 274 -8.51 -22.57 10.14
C THR A 274 -8.97 -21.79 8.91
N GLY A 275 -8.04 -21.46 7.99
CA GLY A 275 -8.30 -20.64 6.81
C GLY A 275 -8.14 -19.13 7.08
N PRO A 276 -8.68 -18.27 6.21
CA PRO A 276 -8.47 -16.82 6.28
C PRO A 276 -8.97 -16.24 7.61
N ARG A 277 -8.11 -15.52 8.31
CA ARG A 277 -8.46 -14.86 9.57
C ARG A 277 -9.49 -13.77 9.34
N LYS A 278 -10.46 -13.67 10.26
CA LYS A 278 -11.36 -12.51 10.31
C LYS A 278 -10.59 -11.28 10.80
N VAL A 279 -10.72 -10.16 10.08
CA VAL A 279 -10.01 -8.90 10.28
C VAL A 279 -10.95 -7.78 10.73
N SER A 280 -10.41 -6.68 11.27
CA SER A 280 -11.19 -5.52 11.70
C SER A 280 -11.64 -4.64 10.53
N ASP A 281 -10.84 -4.59 9.49
CA ASP A 281 -11.03 -3.74 8.33
C ASP A 281 -10.30 -4.30 7.10
N ALA A 282 -10.70 -3.84 5.94
CA ALA A 282 -10.08 -4.18 4.67
C ALA A 282 -9.95 -2.93 3.79
N ILE A 283 -8.94 -2.90 2.93
CA ILE A 283 -8.87 -1.97 1.82
C ILE A 283 -9.61 -2.61 0.64
N VAL A 284 -10.69 -1.96 0.21
CA VAL A 284 -11.53 -2.43 -0.90
C VAL A 284 -11.29 -1.58 -2.14
N VAL A 285 -11.29 -2.23 -3.31
CA VAL A 285 -11.15 -1.62 -4.63
C VAL A 285 -12.52 -1.56 -5.28
N LEU A 286 -12.97 -0.37 -5.61
CA LEU A 286 -14.29 -0.11 -6.18
C LEU A 286 -14.16 0.58 -7.54
N PRO A 287 -15.12 0.41 -8.48
CA PRO A 287 -15.10 1.17 -9.73
C PRO A 287 -15.24 2.67 -9.40
N ARG A 288 -14.56 3.52 -10.18
CA ARG A 288 -14.88 4.95 -10.22
C ARG A 288 -16.14 5.15 -11.05
N ARG A 289 -17.13 5.77 -10.43
CA ARG A 289 -18.32 6.22 -11.12
C ARG A 289 -18.10 7.60 -11.70
#